data_af89618eabdac26beeb0cad4dc8d0912
#
_entry.id   af89618eabdac26beeb0cad4dc8d0912
#
_cell.length_a   1.000
_cell.length_b   1.000
_cell.length_c   1.000
_cell.angle_alpha   90.00
_cell.angle_beta   90.00
_cell.angle_gamma   90.00
#
_symmetry.space_group_name_H-M   'P 1'
#
loop_
_entity.id
_entity.type
_entity.pdbx_description
1 polymer ?
#
loop_
_entity_poly.entity_id
_entity_poly.type
_entity_poly.pdbx_seq_one_letter_code
_entity_poly.pdbx_strand_id
1 'polypeptide(L)'
;MGVISIVGILAISALNIITNIYELLKVSLATSEIKDLQKNISGVYNYSGDYEQLFLGDVYKTLCETDKVAPNQMCVKKDSSYVLKHRLSGSVVLGKSDDSKGYTITFGNLSKKNCVKLSQIEWLDRKKISIYQIDINETEVAHFPKKANKEFPITATTSSVACNKKENSITWYFY
;
A
#
# COMPACT_ATOMS: atom_id res chain seq x y z
N MET A 1 29.29 20.74 35.90
CA MET A 1 28.95 19.55 35.07
C MET A 1 27.50 19.45 34.63
N GLY A 2 26.58 20.38 34.95
CA GLY A 2 25.16 20.30 34.60
C GLY A 2 24.78 20.62 33.13
N VAL A 3 25.51 21.49 32.47
CA VAL A 3 25.14 22.01 31.13
C VAL A 3 25.28 20.97 30.03
N ILE A 4 26.27 20.10 30.07
CA ILE A 4 26.50 19.07 29.05
C ILE A 4 25.38 17.99 29.05
N SER A 5 24.86 17.68 30.24
CA SER A 5 23.74 16.71 30.36
C SER A 5 22.43 17.24 29.77
N ILE A 6 22.13 18.51 29.91
CA ILE A 6 20.92 19.14 29.39
C ILE A 6 20.95 19.22 27.86
N VAL A 7 22.09 19.60 27.28
CA VAL A 7 22.26 19.65 25.81
C VAL A 7 22.13 18.27 25.19
N GLY A 8 22.68 17.23 25.84
CA GLY A 8 22.56 15.84 25.38
C GLY A 8 21.10 15.34 25.35
N ILE A 9 20.32 15.61 26.39
CA ILE A 9 18.89 15.22 26.48
C ILE A 9 18.05 15.94 25.42
N LEU A 10 18.28 17.25 25.21
CA LEU A 10 17.56 17.99 24.16
C LEU A 10 17.89 17.51 22.76
N ALA A 11 19.15 17.17 22.48
CA ALA A 11 19.56 16.62 21.18
C ALA A 11 18.91 15.26 20.91
N ILE A 12 18.87 14.34 21.88
CA ILE A 12 18.22 13.03 21.74
C ILE A 12 16.71 13.19 21.51
N SER A 13 16.06 14.09 22.24
CA SER A 13 14.62 14.36 22.08
C SER A 13 14.30 14.93 20.69
N ALA A 14 15.12 15.85 20.18
CA ALA A 14 14.96 16.41 18.85
C ALA A 14 15.12 15.35 17.74
N LEU A 15 16.11 14.46 17.85
CA LEU A 15 16.33 13.38 16.90
C LEU A 15 15.16 12.39 16.88
N ASN A 16 14.57 12.06 18.02
CA ASN A 16 13.41 11.19 18.11
C ASN A 16 12.15 11.81 17.44
N ILE A 17 11.97 13.13 17.58
CA ILE A 17 10.88 13.85 16.92
C ILE A 17 11.08 13.84 15.40
N ILE A 18 12.26 14.12 14.92
CA ILE A 18 12.60 14.16 13.48
C ILE A 18 12.38 12.76 12.85
N THR A 19 12.86 11.71 13.48
CA THR A 19 12.66 10.33 12.98
C THR A 19 11.19 9.94 12.92
N ASN A 20 10.39 10.31 13.92
CA ASN A 20 8.95 10.05 13.91
C ASN A 20 8.22 10.83 12.80
N ILE A 21 8.56 12.08 12.55
CA ILE A 21 8.00 12.90 11.47
C ILE A 21 8.37 12.29 10.12
N TYR A 22 9.62 11.88 9.93
CA TYR A 22 10.09 11.27 8.69
C TYR A 22 9.36 9.96 8.38
N GLU A 23 9.14 9.10 9.38
CA GLU A 23 8.35 7.88 9.24
C GLU A 23 6.87 8.17 8.89
N LEU A 24 6.27 9.19 9.50
CA LEU A 24 4.90 9.62 9.18
C LEU A 24 4.79 10.09 7.73
N LEU A 25 5.76 10.87 7.27
CA LEU A 25 5.83 11.33 5.87
C LEU A 25 5.94 10.15 4.91
N LYS A 26 6.79 9.16 5.18
CA LYS A 26 6.91 7.97 4.34
C LYS A 26 5.59 7.19 4.24
N VAL A 27 4.88 7.02 5.35
CA VAL A 27 3.57 6.35 5.34
C VAL A 27 2.55 7.17 4.55
N SER A 28 2.53 8.49 4.70
CA SER A 28 1.64 9.37 3.93
C SER A 28 1.93 9.28 2.43
N LEU A 29 3.20 9.28 2.04
CA LEU A 29 3.62 9.12 0.64
C LEU A 29 3.24 7.73 0.10
N ALA A 30 3.46 6.66 0.86
CA ALA A 30 3.04 5.32 0.46
C ALA A 30 1.51 5.21 0.32
N THR A 31 0.75 5.93 1.15
CA THR A 31 -0.71 6.04 1.04
C THR A 31 -1.12 6.75 -0.26
N SER A 32 -0.42 7.83 -0.64
CA SER A 32 -0.66 8.50 -1.92
C SER A 32 -0.32 7.59 -3.09
N GLU A 33 0.83 6.91 -3.04
CA GLU A 33 1.28 6.00 -4.10
C GLU A 33 0.25 4.91 -4.42
N ILE A 34 -0.35 4.25 -3.41
CA ILE A 34 -1.36 3.22 -3.68
C ILE A 34 -2.65 3.82 -4.25
N LYS A 35 -3.08 4.99 -3.76
CA LYS A 35 -4.27 5.69 -4.29
C LYS A 35 -4.07 6.15 -5.72
N ASP A 36 -2.90 6.69 -6.05
CA ASP A 36 -2.56 7.14 -7.40
C ASP A 36 -2.45 5.94 -8.35
N LEU A 37 -1.80 4.85 -7.93
CA LEU A 37 -1.70 3.63 -8.70
C LEU A 37 -3.08 3.04 -8.99
N GLN A 38 -3.93 2.90 -7.98
CA GLN A 38 -5.32 2.44 -8.13
C GLN A 38 -6.11 3.32 -9.09
N LYS A 39 -6.07 4.64 -8.89
CA LYS A 39 -6.79 5.61 -9.73
C LYS A 39 -6.34 5.52 -11.19
N ASN A 40 -5.04 5.43 -11.42
CA ASN A 40 -4.48 5.37 -12.76
C ASN A 40 -4.82 4.05 -13.46
N ILE A 41 -4.69 2.90 -12.77
CA ILE A 41 -5.12 1.60 -13.31
C ILE A 41 -6.59 1.64 -13.67
N SER A 42 -7.46 2.07 -12.77
CA SER A 42 -8.89 2.16 -13.06
C SER A 42 -9.20 3.16 -14.19
N GLY A 43 -8.45 4.26 -14.29
CA GLY A 43 -8.62 5.23 -15.35
C GLY A 43 -8.30 4.70 -16.75
N VAL A 44 -7.36 3.78 -16.87
CA VAL A 44 -6.94 3.20 -18.15
C VAL A 44 -7.74 1.95 -18.51
N TYR A 45 -7.98 1.06 -17.55
CA TYR A 45 -8.50 -0.29 -17.81
C TYR A 45 -10.00 -0.47 -17.49
N ASN A 46 -10.62 0.43 -16.75
CA ASN A 46 -12.05 0.32 -16.39
C ASN A 46 -13.01 0.48 -17.58
N TYR A 47 -12.54 1.08 -18.68
CA TYR A 47 -13.37 1.26 -19.90
C TYR A 47 -13.75 -0.05 -20.58
N SER A 48 -12.94 -1.08 -20.44
CA SER A 48 -13.21 -2.41 -21.01
C SER A 48 -14.05 -3.29 -20.07
N GLY A 49 -14.23 -2.92 -18.81
CA GLY A 49 -14.85 -3.79 -17.78
C GLY A 49 -14.05 -5.05 -17.49
N ASP A 50 -12.83 -5.13 -18.00
CA ASP A 50 -11.97 -6.30 -17.95
C ASP A 50 -10.52 -5.88 -17.74
N TYR A 51 -9.98 -6.25 -16.59
CA TYR A 51 -8.58 -5.99 -16.26
C TYR A 51 -7.61 -7.05 -16.83
N GLU A 52 -8.08 -7.99 -17.67
CA GLU A 52 -7.20 -8.97 -18.29
C GLU A 52 -6.10 -8.33 -19.12
N GLN A 53 -6.41 -7.23 -19.80
CA GLN A 53 -5.43 -6.48 -20.60
C GLN A 53 -4.24 -5.98 -19.77
N LEU A 54 -4.46 -5.64 -18.49
CA LEU A 54 -3.39 -5.25 -17.56
C LEU A 54 -2.33 -6.35 -17.40
N PHE A 55 -2.73 -7.62 -17.53
CA PHE A 55 -1.88 -8.79 -17.29
C PHE A 55 -1.40 -9.47 -18.58
N LEU A 56 -1.60 -8.85 -19.75
CA LEU A 56 -1.04 -9.32 -20.99
C LEU A 56 0.44 -8.91 -21.09
N GLY A 57 1.33 -9.89 -21.18
CA GLY A 57 2.77 -9.66 -21.28
C GLY A 57 3.43 -9.24 -19.96
N ASP A 58 4.39 -8.32 -20.05
CA ASP A 58 5.11 -7.80 -18.87
C ASP A 58 4.32 -6.62 -18.26
N VAL A 59 3.52 -6.93 -17.25
CA VAL A 59 2.68 -5.96 -16.54
C VAL A 59 3.48 -4.77 -15.98
N TYR A 60 4.67 -5.01 -15.46
CA TYR A 60 5.47 -3.94 -14.87
C TYR A 60 6.09 -3.02 -15.92
N LYS A 61 6.49 -3.57 -17.06
CA LYS A 61 6.95 -2.79 -18.21
C LYS A 61 5.80 -1.94 -18.76
N THR A 62 4.63 -2.51 -18.91
CA THR A 62 3.43 -1.79 -19.34
C THR A 62 3.12 -0.62 -18.42
N LEU A 63 3.06 -0.84 -17.11
CA LEU A 63 2.75 0.19 -16.14
C LEU A 63 3.80 1.31 -16.02
N CYS A 64 5.09 0.97 -16.20
CA CYS A 64 6.18 1.92 -15.98
C CYS A 64 6.63 2.63 -17.26
N GLU A 65 6.61 1.96 -18.41
CA GLU A 65 7.21 2.46 -19.64
C GLU A 65 6.17 2.79 -20.71
N THR A 66 5.26 1.85 -20.98
CA THR A 66 4.30 1.97 -22.08
C THR A 66 3.17 2.92 -21.74
N ASP A 67 2.38 2.59 -20.73
CA ASP A 67 1.18 3.35 -20.35
C ASP A 67 1.47 4.41 -19.28
N LYS A 68 2.62 4.31 -18.61
CA LYS A 68 3.06 5.22 -17.53
C LYS A 68 2.00 5.40 -16.44
N VAL A 69 1.31 4.32 -16.13
CA VAL A 69 0.21 4.27 -15.16
C VAL A 69 0.74 4.26 -13.73
N ALA A 70 1.86 3.56 -13.50
CA ALA A 70 2.49 3.57 -12.18
C ALA A 70 3.19 4.90 -11.90
N PRO A 71 3.08 5.46 -10.67
CA PRO A 71 3.88 6.60 -10.26
C PRO A 71 5.38 6.35 -10.52
N ASN A 72 6.06 7.27 -11.17
CA ASN A 72 7.47 7.11 -11.60
C ASN A 72 8.40 6.70 -10.46
N GLN A 73 8.16 7.21 -9.26
CA GLN A 73 8.96 6.88 -8.07
C GLN A 73 8.79 5.44 -7.59
N MET A 74 7.76 4.74 -8.04
CA MET A 74 7.56 3.32 -7.74
C MET A 74 8.29 2.41 -8.72
N CYS A 75 8.58 2.89 -9.93
CA CYS A 75 9.19 2.12 -10.99
C CYS A 75 10.70 2.02 -10.81
N VAL A 76 11.20 0.82 -10.58
CA VAL A 76 12.65 0.54 -10.47
C VAL A 76 13.05 -0.37 -11.61
N LYS A 77 13.91 0.13 -12.49
CA LYS A 77 14.47 -0.67 -13.59
C LYS A 77 15.55 -1.61 -13.03
N LYS A 78 15.40 -2.89 -13.31
CA LYS A 78 16.36 -3.93 -12.93
C LYS A 78 16.71 -4.71 -14.20
N ASP A 79 17.92 -4.46 -14.71
CA ASP A 79 18.40 -5.00 -16.00
C ASP A 79 17.43 -4.66 -17.16
N SER A 80 16.79 -5.67 -17.76
CA SER A 80 15.81 -5.53 -18.83
C SER A 80 14.35 -5.50 -18.36
N SER A 81 14.10 -5.60 -17.05
CA SER A 81 12.76 -5.68 -16.47
C SER A 81 12.48 -4.50 -15.52
N TYR A 82 11.20 -4.35 -15.15
CA TYR A 82 10.78 -3.40 -14.12
C TYR A 82 10.26 -4.14 -12.90
N VAL A 83 10.45 -3.54 -11.73
CA VAL A 83 9.82 -3.93 -10.47
C VAL A 83 9.21 -2.71 -9.83
N LEU A 84 8.09 -2.87 -9.12
CA LEU A 84 7.50 -1.79 -8.36
C LEU A 84 7.95 -1.86 -6.90
N LYS A 85 8.28 -0.69 -6.34
CA LYS A 85 8.58 -0.52 -4.92
C LYS A 85 7.79 0.66 -4.35
N HIS A 86 7.35 0.53 -3.11
CA HIS A 86 6.73 1.63 -2.39
C HIS A 86 7.76 2.40 -1.52
N ARG A 87 7.42 3.60 -1.07
CA ARG A 87 8.30 4.50 -0.28
C ARG A 87 8.83 3.91 1.03
N LEU A 88 8.23 2.87 1.53
CA LEU A 88 8.72 2.14 2.71
C LEU A 88 9.74 1.04 2.34
N SER A 89 10.29 1.10 1.12
CA SER A 89 11.34 0.22 0.60
C SER A 89 10.92 -1.25 0.41
N GLY A 90 9.61 -1.53 0.40
CA GLY A 90 9.08 -2.87 0.13
C GLY A 90 8.66 -3.05 -1.31
N SER A 91 8.30 -4.30 -1.65
CA SER A 91 7.79 -4.69 -2.96
C SER A 91 6.34 -4.28 -3.15
N VAL A 92 5.99 -4.00 -4.41
CA VAL A 92 4.60 -3.85 -4.85
C VAL A 92 4.33 -4.90 -5.90
N VAL A 93 3.31 -5.72 -5.68
CA VAL A 93 2.92 -6.80 -6.59
C VAL A 93 1.49 -6.56 -7.03
N LEU A 94 1.25 -6.69 -8.34
CA LEU A 94 -0.10 -6.70 -8.90
C LEU A 94 -0.49 -8.15 -9.21
N GLY A 95 -1.76 -8.47 -8.96
CA GLY A 95 -2.35 -9.77 -9.25
C GLY A 95 -3.75 -9.63 -9.83
N LYS A 96 -4.25 -10.70 -10.46
CA LYS A 96 -5.66 -10.81 -10.82
C LYS A 96 -6.47 -11.14 -9.57
N SER A 97 -7.72 -10.66 -9.49
CA SER A 97 -8.65 -11.17 -8.48
C SER A 97 -9.16 -12.56 -8.87
N ASP A 98 -9.64 -13.33 -7.90
CA ASP A 98 -10.09 -14.72 -8.11
C ASP A 98 -11.25 -14.83 -9.11
N ASP A 99 -12.08 -13.79 -9.21
CA ASP A 99 -13.22 -13.72 -10.13
C ASP A 99 -12.86 -13.17 -11.52
N SER A 100 -11.59 -12.90 -11.79
CA SER A 100 -11.05 -12.33 -13.05
C SER A 100 -11.63 -10.97 -13.47
N LYS A 101 -12.53 -10.39 -12.65
CA LYS A 101 -13.17 -9.09 -12.93
C LYS A 101 -12.48 -7.91 -12.27
N GLY A 102 -11.43 -8.17 -11.52
CA GLY A 102 -10.72 -7.17 -10.77
C GLY A 102 -9.23 -7.43 -10.72
N TYR A 103 -8.56 -6.64 -9.91
CA TYR A 103 -7.12 -6.78 -9.70
C TYR A 103 -6.77 -6.55 -8.23
N THR A 104 -5.57 -6.95 -7.86
CA THR A 104 -5.04 -6.77 -6.52
C THR A 104 -3.77 -5.93 -6.56
N ILE A 105 -3.56 -5.15 -5.51
CA ILE A 105 -2.29 -4.47 -5.23
C ILE A 105 -1.81 -4.95 -3.87
N THR A 106 -0.63 -5.55 -3.83
CA THR A 106 0.00 -6.04 -2.60
C THR A 106 1.24 -5.21 -2.27
N PHE A 107 1.28 -4.62 -1.08
CA PHE A 107 2.49 -4.03 -0.50
C PHE A 107 3.11 -5.03 0.46
N GLY A 108 4.34 -5.45 0.15
CA GLY A 108 5.12 -6.39 0.98
C GLY A 108 6.20 -5.71 1.80
N ASN A 109 6.86 -6.49 2.66
CA ASN A 109 7.99 -6.08 3.51
C ASN A 109 7.65 -4.89 4.44
N LEU A 110 6.45 -4.89 4.99
CA LEU A 110 5.98 -3.85 5.90
C LEU A 110 6.36 -4.18 7.35
N SER A 111 6.96 -3.22 8.06
CA SER A 111 7.08 -3.31 9.52
C SER A 111 5.69 -3.36 10.17
N LYS A 112 5.57 -3.90 11.38
CA LYS A 112 4.30 -3.92 12.14
C LYS A 112 3.65 -2.53 12.19
N LYS A 113 4.44 -1.48 12.52
CA LYS A 113 3.96 -0.10 12.62
C LYS A 113 3.38 0.42 11.29
N ASN A 114 4.06 0.15 10.18
CA ASN A 114 3.65 0.61 8.86
C ASN A 114 2.45 -0.19 8.33
N CYS A 115 2.42 -1.49 8.57
CA CYS A 115 1.28 -2.35 8.27
C CYS A 115 0.01 -1.83 8.98
N VAL A 116 0.06 -1.58 10.29
CA VAL A 116 -1.09 -1.05 11.05
C VAL A 116 -1.59 0.28 10.49
N LYS A 117 -0.68 1.19 10.13
CA LYS A 117 -1.06 2.50 9.59
C LYS A 117 -1.65 2.41 8.17
N LEU A 118 -1.04 1.63 7.29
CA LEU A 118 -1.50 1.48 5.91
C LEU A 118 -2.81 0.69 5.81
N SER A 119 -3.05 -0.28 6.70
CA SER A 119 -4.32 -1.03 6.68
C SER A 119 -5.53 -0.17 7.07
N GLN A 120 -5.31 0.94 7.78
CA GLN A 120 -6.35 1.89 8.19
C GLN A 120 -6.58 3.03 7.20
N ILE A 121 -6.04 2.94 5.97
CA ILE A 121 -6.29 3.95 4.94
C ILE A 121 -7.79 4.12 4.74
N GLU A 122 -8.26 5.35 4.91
CA GLU A 122 -9.62 5.73 4.53
C GLU A 122 -9.73 5.80 3.01
N TRP A 123 -10.51 4.93 2.45
CA TRP A 123 -10.90 4.95 1.05
C TRP A 123 -12.15 5.83 0.93
N LEU A 124 -11.95 7.11 0.65
CA LEU A 124 -13.03 8.06 0.40
C LEU A 124 -13.80 7.60 -0.83
N ASP A 125 -15.14 7.58 -0.71
CA ASP A 125 -16.05 7.19 -1.78
C ASP A 125 -15.80 5.77 -2.34
N ARG A 126 -15.92 4.78 -1.48
CA ARG A 126 -15.66 3.35 -1.77
C ARG A 126 -16.40 2.85 -3.00
N LYS A 127 -17.58 3.38 -3.30
CA LYS A 127 -18.35 3.02 -4.50
C LYS A 127 -17.65 3.44 -5.79
N LYS A 128 -16.93 4.57 -5.78
CA LYS A 128 -16.15 5.04 -6.93
C LYS A 128 -14.78 4.38 -7.05
N ILE A 129 -14.22 3.95 -5.92
CA ILE A 129 -12.89 3.33 -5.86
C ILE A 129 -12.97 1.83 -6.09
N SER A 130 -14.18 1.25 -5.98
CA SER A 130 -14.43 -0.18 -6.22
C SER A 130 -13.61 -1.14 -5.35
N ILE A 131 -13.11 -0.69 -4.19
CA ILE A 131 -12.44 -1.59 -3.23
C ILE A 131 -13.47 -2.47 -2.53
N TYR A 132 -13.23 -3.79 -2.52
CA TYR A 132 -14.16 -4.72 -1.90
C TYR A 132 -13.56 -5.59 -0.79
N GLN A 133 -12.24 -5.77 -0.77
CA GLN A 133 -11.59 -6.61 0.23
C GLN A 133 -10.20 -6.08 0.58
N ILE A 134 -9.78 -6.30 1.83
CA ILE A 134 -8.41 -6.11 2.29
C ILE A 134 -7.97 -7.37 3.04
N ASP A 135 -6.81 -7.88 2.66
CA ASP A 135 -6.11 -8.95 3.36
C ASP A 135 -4.84 -8.43 4.02
N ILE A 136 -4.54 -8.93 5.20
CA ILE A 136 -3.25 -8.73 5.87
C ILE A 136 -2.63 -10.11 6.08
N ASN A 137 -1.41 -10.29 5.56
CA ASN A 137 -0.71 -11.57 5.64
C ASN A 137 -1.54 -12.74 5.09
N GLU A 138 -2.25 -12.53 3.98
CA GLU A 138 -3.14 -13.52 3.32
C GLU A 138 -4.41 -13.86 4.12
N THR A 139 -4.72 -13.07 5.15
CA THR A 139 -5.95 -13.24 5.93
C THR A 139 -6.89 -12.08 5.64
N GLU A 140 -8.11 -12.38 5.22
CA GLU A 140 -9.16 -11.38 4.98
C GLU A 140 -9.55 -10.69 6.28
N VAL A 141 -9.33 -9.37 6.37
CA VAL A 141 -9.60 -8.55 7.56
C VAL A 141 -10.76 -7.57 7.34
N ALA A 142 -11.05 -7.21 6.09
CA ALA A 142 -12.17 -6.35 5.74
C ALA A 142 -12.79 -6.76 4.40
N HIS A 143 -14.12 -6.63 4.30
CA HIS A 143 -14.88 -6.94 3.09
C HIS A 143 -16.06 -5.98 2.90
N PHE A 144 -16.36 -5.64 1.62
CA PHE A 144 -17.53 -4.85 1.24
C PHE A 144 -18.30 -5.54 0.09
N PRO A 145 -19.64 -5.75 0.19
CA PRO A 145 -20.47 -5.44 1.34
C PRO A 145 -20.04 -6.20 2.60
N LYS A 146 -20.39 -5.64 3.77
CA LYS A 146 -19.94 -6.15 5.08
C LYS A 146 -20.22 -7.65 5.24
N LYS A 147 -19.17 -8.43 5.45
CA LYS A 147 -19.26 -9.79 5.99
C LYS A 147 -19.15 -9.73 7.52
N ALA A 148 -19.64 -10.74 8.23
CA ALA A 148 -19.58 -10.81 9.68
C ALA A 148 -18.18 -10.48 10.21
N ASN A 149 -18.09 -9.49 11.11
CA ASN A 149 -16.86 -9.00 11.76
C ASN A 149 -15.75 -8.47 10.82
N LYS A 150 -16.05 -8.25 9.53
CA LYS A 150 -15.09 -7.75 8.51
C LYS A 150 -15.58 -6.42 7.95
N GLU A 151 -15.29 -5.36 8.68
CA GLU A 151 -15.87 -4.03 8.47
C GLU A 151 -14.81 -3.03 7.99
N PHE A 152 -15.22 -2.13 7.11
CA PHE A 152 -14.47 -0.94 6.75
C PHE A 152 -14.94 0.30 7.53
N PRO A 153 -14.02 1.18 7.97
CA PRO A 153 -12.56 1.03 7.98
C PRO A 153 -12.10 -0.04 8.98
N ILE A 154 -10.92 -0.60 8.77
CA ILE A 154 -10.33 -1.56 9.69
C ILE A 154 -9.96 -0.85 10.99
N THR A 155 -10.35 -1.42 12.14
CA THR A 155 -10.01 -0.84 13.43
C THR A 155 -8.53 -1.01 13.77
N ALA A 156 -7.99 -0.14 14.63
CA ALA A 156 -6.60 -0.23 15.09
C ALA A 156 -6.32 -1.58 15.80
N THR A 157 -7.29 -2.10 16.53
CA THR A 157 -7.19 -3.40 17.20
C THR A 157 -7.07 -4.54 16.19
N THR A 158 -7.98 -4.60 15.21
CA THR A 158 -7.93 -5.62 14.12
C THR A 158 -6.61 -5.56 13.37
N SER A 159 -6.17 -4.35 12.99
CA SER A 159 -4.90 -4.14 12.30
C SER A 159 -3.70 -4.61 13.12
N SER A 160 -3.68 -4.27 14.42
CA SER A 160 -2.56 -4.64 15.32
C SER A 160 -2.43 -6.14 15.53
N VAL A 161 -3.56 -6.86 15.55
CA VAL A 161 -3.59 -8.32 15.65
C VAL A 161 -3.15 -8.96 14.33
N ALA A 162 -3.63 -8.46 13.20
CA ALA A 162 -3.32 -9.01 11.87
C ALA A 162 -1.86 -8.72 11.44
N CYS A 163 -1.32 -7.53 11.77
CA CYS A 163 0.07 -7.15 11.49
C CYS A 163 1.04 -7.74 12.53
N ASN A 164 1.14 -9.05 12.61
CA ASN A 164 1.86 -9.76 13.67
C ASN A 164 3.19 -10.39 13.22
N LYS A 165 3.54 -10.31 11.94
CA LYS A 165 4.78 -10.86 11.39
C LYS A 165 5.93 -9.84 11.49
N LYS A 166 7.17 -10.32 11.35
CA LYS A 166 8.36 -9.46 11.22
C LYS A 166 8.29 -8.63 9.94
N GLU A 167 7.85 -9.26 8.86
CA GLU A 167 7.58 -8.65 7.56
C GLU A 167 6.13 -8.94 7.22
N ASN A 168 5.32 -7.90 7.12
CA ASN A 168 3.90 -8.01 6.83
C ASN A 168 3.61 -7.63 5.38
N SER A 169 2.50 -8.11 4.86
CA SER A 169 1.92 -7.71 3.58
C SER A 169 0.48 -7.25 3.75
N ILE A 170 0.08 -6.30 2.91
CA ILE A 170 -1.32 -5.89 2.76
C ILE A 170 -1.70 -6.02 1.31
N THR A 171 -2.81 -6.70 1.03
CA THR A 171 -3.39 -6.83 -0.30
C THR A 171 -4.75 -6.14 -0.33
N TRP A 172 -4.90 -5.19 -1.23
CA TRP A 172 -6.16 -4.53 -1.53
C TRP A 172 -6.73 -5.09 -2.82
N TYR A 173 -8.03 -5.41 -2.83
CA TYR A 173 -8.76 -6.00 -3.94
C TYR A 173 -9.71 -4.95 -4.53
N PHE A 174 -9.66 -4.75 -5.83
CA PHE A 174 -10.42 -3.77 -6.60
C PHE A 174 -11.19 -4.41 -7.75
N TYR A 175 -12.37 -3.82 -8.06
CA TYR A 175 -13.12 -4.10 -9.29
C TYR A 175 -12.85 -3.05 -10.35
#